data_c02c5744d3713630957e9b10c2a45948
#
_entry.id   c02c5744d3713630957e9b10c2a45948
#
_cell.length_a   1.000
_cell.length_b   1.000
_cell.length_c   1.000
_cell.angle_alpha   90.00
_cell.angle_beta   90.00
_cell.angle_gamma   90.00
#
_symmetry.space_group_name_H-M   'P 1'
#
loop_
_entity.id
_entity.type
_entity.pdbx_description
1 polymer ?
#
loop_
_entity_poly.entity_id
_entity_poly.type
_entity_poly.pdbx_seq_one_letter_code
_entity_poly.pdbx_strand_id
1 'polypeptide(L)'
;MNRELPDVQAGFRKGREARNQIANIHWIIEKARKRQKNIYFASLTMLKPLTVWITTNWKILQEMGIPDHLTCLLRNLYADQEATVRTGSETMDWFQFGKEVHQGCILSPCLFNLYAEYIMQNAGLESRLRGWNQAKIKIAGRSINNLRYADDTTLMAESREELKSLLMKVKEESEKGGLKLNIQKVKIMASGPITSWQIDVETMETVTDFIFLGSKITVDGDCSHEIKGRLLLGRKVTTNLDNMLKSRDITLPTKVHLVKAMDFQ
;
A
#
# COMPACT_ATOMS: atom_id res chain seq x y z
N MET A 1 -8.64 3.87 16.54
CA MET A 1 -8.10 3.17 15.36
C MET A 1 -6.92 3.91 14.69
N ASN A 2 -7.07 5.13 14.14
CA ASN A 2 -5.94 5.82 13.45
C ASN A 2 -4.70 6.13 14.33
N ARG A 3 -4.82 6.17 15.64
CA ARG A 3 -3.71 6.41 16.58
C ARG A 3 -2.81 5.19 16.76
N GLU A 4 -3.34 4.01 16.44
CA GLU A 4 -2.62 2.73 16.57
C GLU A 4 -1.79 2.39 15.33
N LEU A 5 -1.97 3.13 14.24
CA LEU A 5 -1.23 2.93 13.00
C LEU A 5 0.03 3.79 12.96
N PRO A 6 1.18 3.22 12.55
CA PRO A 6 2.44 3.94 12.43
C PRO A 6 2.45 4.93 11.26
N ASP A 7 3.43 5.81 11.26
CA ASP A 7 3.58 6.84 10.22
C ASP A 7 3.88 6.28 8.83
N VAL A 8 4.43 5.08 8.74
CA VAL A 8 4.78 4.42 7.47
C VAL A 8 3.54 3.91 6.71
N GLN A 9 2.41 3.64 7.41
CA GLN A 9 1.14 3.33 6.75
C GLN A 9 0.37 4.61 6.45
N ALA A 10 0.19 4.90 5.17
CA ALA A 10 -0.51 6.11 4.70
C ALA A 10 -1.90 5.84 4.13
N GLY A 11 -2.19 4.60 3.72
CA GLY A 11 -3.45 4.24 3.07
C GLY A 11 -4.68 4.52 3.96
N PHE A 12 -5.71 5.13 3.38
CA PHE A 12 -6.98 5.45 4.04
C PHE A 12 -6.86 6.31 5.30
N ARG A 13 -5.81 7.14 5.39
CA ARG A 13 -5.59 8.04 6.53
C ARG A 13 -5.74 9.49 6.12
N LYS A 14 -6.51 10.26 6.90
CA LYS A 14 -6.70 11.69 6.67
C LYS A 14 -5.35 12.44 6.70
N GLY A 15 -5.08 13.24 5.66
CA GLY A 15 -3.84 14.02 5.54
C GLY A 15 -2.60 13.21 5.14
N ARG A 16 -2.78 11.94 4.77
CA ARG A 16 -1.73 11.09 4.20
C ARG A 16 -2.09 10.77 2.74
N GLU A 17 -1.24 11.15 1.83
CA GLU A 17 -1.48 11.02 0.40
C GLU A 17 -0.44 10.11 -0.26
N ALA A 18 -0.82 9.47 -1.36
CA ALA A 18 0.07 8.61 -2.15
C ALA A 18 1.34 9.37 -2.57
N ARG A 19 1.21 10.64 -2.97
CA ARG A 19 2.34 11.48 -3.36
C ARG A 19 3.38 11.65 -2.25
N ASN A 20 2.97 11.65 -0.98
CA ASN A 20 3.90 11.75 0.14
C ASN A 20 4.77 10.49 0.25
N GLN A 21 4.18 9.31 0.02
CA GLN A 21 4.91 8.04 0.04
C GLN A 21 5.86 7.93 -1.17
N ILE A 22 5.42 8.38 -2.35
CA ILE A 22 6.27 8.47 -3.54
C ILE A 22 7.47 9.39 -3.27
N ALA A 23 7.23 10.58 -2.72
CA ALA A 23 8.29 11.52 -2.35
C ALA A 23 9.26 10.92 -1.31
N ASN A 24 8.76 10.14 -0.34
CA ASN A 24 9.59 9.46 0.64
C ASN A 24 10.54 8.45 -0.03
N ILE A 25 10.07 7.64 -0.98
CA ILE A 25 10.93 6.69 -1.72
C ILE A 25 12.02 7.45 -2.49
N HIS A 26 11.65 8.47 -3.27
CA HIS A 26 12.63 9.27 -4.02
C HIS A 26 13.68 9.90 -3.10
N TRP A 27 13.24 10.44 -1.96
CA TRP A 27 14.14 11.01 -0.98
C TRP A 27 15.11 9.97 -0.37
N ILE A 28 14.62 8.75 -0.12
CA ILE A 28 15.44 7.63 0.37
C ILE A 28 16.52 7.27 -0.65
N ILE A 29 16.13 7.11 -1.92
CA ILE A 29 17.07 6.81 -3.02
C ILE A 29 18.13 7.91 -3.14
N GLU A 30 17.72 9.18 -3.14
CA GLU A 30 18.63 10.31 -3.22
C GLU A 30 19.63 10.34 -2.05
N LYS A 31 19.15 10.07 -0.82
CA LYS A 31 20.01 10.02 0.37
C LYS A 31 20.97 8.85 0.35
N ALA A 32 20.54 7.67 -0.09
CA ALA A 32 21.41 6.51 -0.26
C ALA A 32 22.52 6.82 -1.28
N ARG A 33 22.15 7.39 -2.43
CA ARG A 33 23.08 7.80 -3.47
C ARG A 33 24.09 8.85 -3.01
N LYS A 34 23.65 9.90 -2.30
CA LYS A 34 24.55 10.93 -1.73
C LYS A 34 25.54 10.35 -0.73
N ARG A 35 25.17 9.25 -0.05
CA ARG A 35 26.04 8.57 0.92
C ARG A 35 26.81 7.40 0.33
N GLN A 36 26.67 7.15 -0.98
CA GLN A 36 27.28 6.02 -1.69
C GLN A 36 26.95 4.66 -1.05
N LYS A 37 25.72 4.54 -0.51
CA LYS A 37 25.22 3.31 0.08
C LYS A 37 24.31 2.57 -0.90
N ASN A 38 24.50 1.26 -0.95
CA ASN A 38 23.56 0.41 -1.69
C ASN A 38 22.22 0.38 -0.94
N ILE A 39 21.16 0.35 -1.72
CA ILE A 39 19.81 0.18 -1.20
C ILE A 39 19.07 -0.85 -2.04
N TYR A 40 18.33 -1.71 -1.37
CA TYR A 40 17.56 -2.80 -1.93
C TYR A 40 16.09 -2.59 -1.59
N PHE A 41 15.23 -2.73 -2.58
CA PHE A 41 13.79 -2.59 -2.46
C PHE A 41 13.09 -3.89 -2.85
N ALA A 42 12.03 -4.23 -2.13
CA ALA A 42 11.06 -5.25 -2.53
C ALA A 42 9.67 -4.63 -2.55
N SER A 43 9.07 -4.55 -3.73
CA SER A 43 7.68 -4.15 -3.89
C SER A 43 6.79 -5.37 -3.71
N LEU A 44 5.85 -5.28 -2.78
CA LEU A 44 4.95 -6.35 -2.37
C LEU A 44 3.51 -5.93 -2.59
N THR A 45 2.67 -6.88 -3.01
CA THR A 45 1.22 -6.73 -3.01
C THR A 45 0.59 -7.96 -2.37
N MET A 46 -0.36 -7.78 -1.48
CA MET A 46 -1.08 -8.88 -0.85
C MET A 46 -2.07 -9.51 -1.83
N LEU A 47 -2.22 -10.84 -1.77
CA LEU A 47 -3.28 -11.54 -2.49
C LEU A 47 -4.61 -11.36 -1.75
N LYS A 48 -5.64 -10.91 -2.47
CA LYS A 48 -7.02 -10.79 -1.95
C LYS A 48 -7.09 -10.07 -0.59
N PRO A 49 -6.61 -8.84 -0.48
CA PRO A 49 -6.54 -8.14 0.80
C PRO A 49 -7.91 -7.89 1.45
N LEU A 50 -8.99 -7.93 0.66
CA LEU A 50 -10.36 -7.70 1.12
C LEU A 50 -11.09 -8.98 1.54
N THR A 51 -10.59 -10.17 1.19
CA THR A 51 -11.17 -11.46 1.59
C THR A 51 -10.58 -11.97 2.89
N VAL A 52 -10.09 -11.07 3.72
CA VAL A 52 -9.37 -11.46 4.91
C VAL A 52 -10.30 -11.72 6.08
N TRP A 53 -10.00 -12.74 6.74
CA TRP A 53 -10.45 -13.33 8.00
C TRP A 53 -10.65 -12.37 9.21
N ILE A 54 -10.84 -11.08 9.00
CA ILE A 54 -11.00 -10.11 10.09
C ILE A 54 -12.16 -10.51 11.00
N THR A 55 -13.19 -11.10 10.43
CA THR A 55 -14.38 -11.51 11.16
C THR A 55 -14.20 -12.75 12.04
N THR A 56 -13.09 -13.50 11.88
CA THR A 56 -12.81 -14.66 12.72
C THR A 56 -11.72 -14.40 13.76
N ASN A 57 -10.89 -13.38 13.58
CA ASN A 57 -9.76 -13.10 14.46
C ASN A 57 -9.92 -11.79 15.25
N TRP A 58 -11.05 -11.58 15.89
CA TRP A 58 -11.30 -10.42 16.75
C TRP A 58 -10.26 -10.23 17.85
N LYS A 59 -9.59 -11.32 18.25
CA LYS A 59 -8.50 -11.29 19.23
C LYS A 59 -7.35 -10.39 18.79
N ILE A 60 -7.06 -10.33 17.49
CA ILE A 60 -6.02 -9.44 16.93
C ILE A 60 -6.33 -7.97 17.24
N LEU A 61 -7.59 -7.55 17.19
CA LEU A 61 -7.96 -6.18 17.52
C LEU A 61 -7.70 -5.85 18.99
N GLN A 62 -7.96 -6.82 19.89
CA GLN A 62 -7.65 -6.67 21.32
C GLN A 62 -6.15 -6.57 21.56
N GLU A 63 -5.35 -7.43 20.91
CA GLU A 63 -3.89 -7.38 20.94
C GLU A 63 -3.33 -6.08 20.39
N MET A 64 -4.01 -5.48 19.40
CA MET A 64 -3.72 -4.14 18.85
C MET A 64 -4.18 -2.98 19.74
N GLY A 65 -4.76 -3.27 20.93
CA GLY A 65 -5.19 -2.26 21.90
C GLY A 65 -6.57 -1.66 21.63
N ILE A 66 -7.40 -2.31 20.80
CA ILE A 66 -8.79 -1.90 20.60
C ILE A 66 -9.62 -2.36 21.80
N PRO A 67 -10.37 -1.48 22.48
CA PRO A 67 -11.17 -1.82 23.64
C PRO A 67 -12.22 -2.91 23.35
N ASP A 68 -12.47 -3.78 24.34
CA ASP A 68 -13.36 -4.94 24.20
C ASP A 68 -14.78 -4.57 23.78
N HIS A 69 -15.32 -3.46 24.28
CA HIS A 69 -16.66 -3.02 23.91
C HIS A 69 -16.76 -2.66 22.41
N LEU A 70 -15.70 -2.06 21.82
CA LEU A 70 -15.66 -1.78 20.38
C LEU A 70 -15.47 -3.06 19.56
N THR A 71 -14.66 -3.99 20.04
CA THR A 71 -14.50 -5.31 19.39
C THR A 71 -15.82 -6.09 19.42
N CYS A 72 -16.58 -6.03 20.52
CA CYS A 72 -17.90 -6.64 20.61
C CYS A 72 -18.90 -6.00 19.63
N LEU A 73 -18.93 -4.67 19.55
CA LEU A 73 -19.78 -3.95 18.57
C LEU A 73 -19.44 -4.33 17.14
N LEU A 74 -18.15 -4.41 16.80
CA LEU A 74 -17.72 -4.83 15.46
C LEU A 74 -18.15 -6.28 15.18
N ARG A 75 -17.98 -7.18 16.14
CA ARG A 75 -18.42 -8.58 16.01
C ARG A 75 -19.91 -8.67 15.72
N ASN A 76 -20.72 -7.95 16.47
CA ASN A 76 -22.17 -7.91 16.26
C ASN A 76 -22.54 -7.29 14.90
N LEU A 77 -21.82 -6.26 14.47
CA LEU A 77 -22.03 -5.64 13.16
C LEU A 77 -21.79 -6.60 12.00
N TYR A 78 -20.80 -7.49 12.13
CA TYR A 78 -20.44 -8.47 11.10
C TYR A 78 -21.11 -9.84 11.29
N ALA A 79 -21.88 -10.05 12.38
CA ALA A 79 -22.64 -11.25 12.59
C ALA A 79 -23.89 -11.26 11.69
N ASP A 80 -24.21 -12.43 11.15
CA ASP A 80 -25.46 -12.71 10.43
C ASP A 80 -25.82 -11.71 9.29
N GLN A 81 -24.80 -11.18 8.64
CA GLN A 81 -25.02 -10.28 7.50
C GLN A 81 -25.47 -11.03 6.27
N GLU A 82 -26.53 -10.53 5.64
CA GLU A 82 -27.07 -11.03 4.40
C GLU A 82 -26.93 -10.00 3.30
N ALA A 83 -26.83 -10.45 2.07
CA ALA A 83 -26.81 -9.61 0.89
C ALA A 83 -27.68 -10.19 -0.23
N THR A 84 -28.09 -9.31 -1.10
CA THR A 84 -28.75 -9.67 -2.36
C THR A 84 -28.15 -8.87 -3.50
N VAL A 85 -28.20 -9.41 -4.69
CA VAL A 85 -27.71 -8.72 -5.91
C VAL A 85 -28.91 -8.28 -6.72
N ARG A 86 -28.93 -7.01 -7.10
CA ARG A 86 -29.95 -6.46 -8.00
C ARG A 86 -29.36 -6.31 -9.40
N THR A 87 -29.96 -7.03 -10.37
CA THR A 87 -29.58 -6.96 -11.77
C THR A 87 -30.78 -6.35 -12.56
N GLY A 88 -30.65 -5.04 -12.84
CA GLY A 88 -31.76 -4.33 -13.52
C GLY A 88 -33.05 -4.31 -12.70
N SER A 89 -34.11 -5.00 -13.17
CA SER A 89 -35.41 -5.11 -12.50
C SER A 89 -35.52 -6.31 -11.56
N GLU A 90 -34.61 -7.25 -11.62
CA GLU A 90 -34.64 -8.48 -10.81
C GLU A 90 -33.74 -8.40 -9.60
N THR A 91 -34.21 -8.95 -8.48
CA THR A 91 -33.43 -9.08 -7.24
C THR A 91 -33.26 -10.57 -6.99
N MET A 92 -32.01 -11.00 -6.82
CA MET A 92 -31.67 -12.39 -6.46
C MET A 92 -32.11 -12.71 -5.03
N ASP A 93 -32.20 -13.99 -4.71
CA ASP A 93 -32.42 -14.43 -3.33
C ASP A 93 -31.33 -13.94 -2.38
N TRP A 94 -31.70 -13.72 -1.13
CA TRP A 94 -30.77 -13.32 -0.08
C TRP A 94 -29.81 -14.46 0.21
N PHE A 95 -28.52 -14.14 0.32
CA PHE A 95 -27.49 -15.07 0.71
C PHE A 95 -26.69 -14.51 1.90
N GLN A 96 -26.24 -15.41 2.76
CA GLN A 96 -25.40 -15.01 3.87
C GLN A 96 -24.03 -14.56 3.39
N PHE A 97 -23.58 -13.44 3.89
CA PHE A 97 -22.24 -12.96 3.64
C PHE A 97 -21.22 -13.87 4.33
N GLY A 98 -20.15 -14.20 3.59
CA GLY A 98 -19.01 -14.90 4.15
C GLY A 98 -18.26 -14.11 5.22
N LYS A 99 -17.20 -14.66 5.73
CA LYS A 99 -16.35 -14.09 6.80
C LYS A 99 -15.45 -12.94 6.31
N GLU A 100 -15.82 -12.24 5.27
CA GLU A 100 -15.00 -11.27 4.54
C GLU A 100 -15.35 -9.83 4.89
N VAL A 101 -14.40 -8.92 4.69
CA VAL A 101 -14.64 -7.49 4.84
C VAL A 101 -15.33 -6.95 3.60
N HIS A 102 -16.39 -6.20 3.76
CA HIS A 102 -17.18 -5.69 2.63
C HIS A 102 -16.44 -4.60 1.87
N GLN A 103 -16.29 -4.80 0.56
CA GLN A 103 -15.83 -3.73 -0.31
C GLN A 103 -16.86 -2.60 -0.32
N GLY A 104 -16.41 -1.36 -0.08
CA GLY A 104 -17.28 -0.19 0.03
C GLY A 104 -17.75 0.14 1.46
N CYS A 105 -17.57 -0.73 2.43
CA CYS A 105 -17.83 -0.40 3.83
C CYS A 105 -16.79 0.58 4.38
N ILE A 106 -17.23 1.62 5.08
CA ILE A 106 -16.35 2.65 5.65
C ILE A 106 -15.35 2.10 6.70
N LEU A 107 -15.68 0.99 7.35
CA LEU A 107 -14.83 0.35 8.37
C LEU A 107 -13.77 -0.58 7.76
N SER A 108 -14.03 -1.15 6.59
CA SER A 108 -13.16 -2.16 5.97
C SER A 108 -11.72 -1.70 5.78
N PRO A 109 -11.44 -0.48 5.29
CA PRO A 109 -10.07 0.01 5.16
C PRO A 109 -9.33 0.14 6.51
N CYS A 110 -10.06 0.56 7.56
CA CYS A 110 -9.47 0.68 8.89
C CYS A 110 -9.13 -0.69 9.49
N LEU A 111 -10.04 -1.64 9.37
CA LEU A 111 -9.85 -3.02 9.85
C LEU A 111 -8.70 -3.69 9.12
N PHE A 112 -8.65 -3.54 7.78
CA PHE A 112 -7.54 -4.05 6.97
C PHE A 112 -6.20 -3.47 7.43
N ASN A 113 -6.11 -2.14 7.61
CA ASN A 113 -4.88 -1.50 8.05
C ASN A 113 -4.41 -1.99 9.43
N LEU A 114 -5.32 -2.20 10.38
CA LEU A 114 -4.98 -2.74 11.71
C LEU A 114 -4.46 -4.17 11.59
N TYR A 115 -5.10 -4.98 10.77
CA TYR A 115 -4.70 -6.35 10.55
C TYR A 115 -3.34 -6.46 9.85
N ALA A 116 -3.14 -5.69 8.79
CA ALA A 116 -1.85 -5.60 8.11
C ALA A 116 -0.75 -5.10 9.06
N GLU A 117 -1.08 -4.14 9.93
CA GLU A 117 -0.15 -3.65 10.95
C GLU A 117 0.26 -4.74 11.94
N TYR A 118 -0.70 -5.53 12.43
CA TYR A 118 -0.43 -6.66 13.31
C TYR A 118 0.58 -7.64 12.69
N ILE A 119 0.38 -8.01 11.42
CA ILE A 119 1.30 -8.88 10.68
C ILE A 119 2.69 -8.25 10.59
N MET A 120 2.77 -6.97 10.25
CA MET A 120 4.05 -6.27 10.09
C MET A 120 4.80 -6.11 11.43
N GLN A 121 4.08 -5.91 12.53
CA GLN A 121 4.67 -5.88 13.87
C GLN A 121 5.25 -7.24 14.25
N ASN A 122 4.53 -8.33 14.01
CA ASN A 122 5.00 -9.69 14.28
C ASN A 122 6.20 -10.07 13.39
N ALA A 123 6.22 -9.59 12.14
CA ALA A 123 7.39 -9.71 11.27
C ALA A 123 8.60 -8.85 11.74
N GLY A 124 8.44 -8.04 12.77
CA GLY A 124 9.49 -7.20 13.34
C GLY A 124 9.81 -5.95 12.51
N LEU A 125 8.91 -5.55 11.60
CA LEU A 125 9.12 -4.37 10.74
C LEU A 125 8.93 -3.06 11.51
N GLU A 126 8.07 -3.07 12.51
CA GLU A 126 7.87 -1.95 13.42
C GLU A 126 7.86 -2.43 14.85
N SER A 127 8.89 -2.14 15.60
CA SER A 127 8.86 -2.42 17.03
C SER A 127 8.42 -1.18 17.80
N ARG A 128 7.22 -1.22 18.35
CA ARG A 128 6.89 -0.47 19.57
C ARG A 128 7.73 -1.00 20.75
N LEU A 129 8.29 -2.18 20.63
CA LEU A 129 9.13 -2.81 21.67
C LEU A 129 10.59 -2.38 21.48
N ARG A 130 11.09 -1.66 22.46
CA ARG A 130 12.50 -1.32 22.64
C ARG A 130 13.32 -2.62 22.69
N GLY A 131 14.22 -2.82 21.74
CA GLY A 131 15.24 -3.85 21.90
C GLY A 131 15.67 -4.69 20.72
N TRP A 132 15.02 -4.61 19.55
CA TRP A 132 15.45 -5.39 18.39
C TRP A 132 16.15 -4.47 17.38
N ASN A 133 17.48 -4.58 17.34
CA ASN A 133 18.33 -3.97 16.32
C ASN A 133 18.16 -4.72 15.00
N GLN A 134 17.06 -4.49 14.29
CA GLN A 134 16.97 -4.90 12.89
C GLN A 134 17.41 -3.73 12.01
N ALA A 135 18.06 -4.10 10.94
CA ALA A 135 18.57 -3.23 9.93
C ALA A 135 17.53 -2.24 9.43
N LYS A 136 17.84 -0.99 9.55
CA LYS A 136 16.93 0.11 9.27
C LYS A 136 17.71 1.22 8.62
N ILE A 137 17.23 1.69 7.49
CA ILE A 137 17.79 2.87 6.86
C ILE A 137 17.54 4.06 7.77
N LYS A 138 18.62 4.65 8.28
CA LYS A 138 18.53 5.83 9.16
C LYS A 138 18.32 7.08 8.32
N ILE A 139 17.13 7.66 8.42
CA ILE A 139 16.77 8.89 7.76
C ILE A 139 16.32 9.91 8.80
N ALA A 140 17.05 11.03 8.89
CA ALA A 140 16.79 12.10 9.86
C ALA A 140 16.61 11.59 11.30
N GLY A 141 17.45 10.62 11.74
CA GLY A 141 17.36 9.99 13.06
C GLY A 141 16.25 8.95 13.23
N ARG A 142 15.38 8.77 12.23
CA ARG A 142 14.34 7.72 12.18
C ARG A 142 14.85 6.54 11.36
N SER A 143 14.49 5.37 11.79
CA SER A 143 14.86 4.11 11.17
C SER A 143 13.65 3.60 10.38
N ILE A 144 13.76 3.54 9.05
CA ILE A 144 12.68 3.14 8.13
C ILE A 144 13.15 1.92 7.34
N ASN A 145 12.37 0.86 7.32
CA ASN A 145 12.60 -0.34 6.53
C ASN A 145 11.40 -0.74 5.66
N ASN A 146 10.32 0.03 5.73
CA ASN A 146 9.13 -0.17 4.89
C ASN A 146 8.37 1.13 4.70
N LEU A 147 7.61 1.21 3.60
CA LEU A 147 6.58 2.22 3.34
C LEU A 147 5.34 1.50 2.85
N ARG A 148 4.16 1.93 3.33
CA ARG A 148 2.91 1.24 3.04
C ARG A 148 1.80 2.23 2.65
N TYR A 149 0.99 1.80 1.69
CA TYR A 149 -0.25 2.46 1.33
C TYR A 149 -1.31 1.39 1.10
N ALA A 150 -2.13 1.13 2.12
CA ALA A 150 -3.03 -0.01 2.20
C ALA A 150 -2.27 -1.34 2.01
N ASP A 151 -2.57 -2.09 0.95
CA ASP A 151 -1.95 -3.36 0.61
C ASP A 151 -0.62 -3.22 -0.17
N ASP A 152 -0.38 -2.07 -0.78
CA ASP A 152 0.90 -1.79 -1.44
C ASP A 152 1.98 -1.52 -0.39
N THR A 153 2.97 -2.39 -0.36
CA THR A 153 4.08 -2.31 0.59
C THR A 153 5.41 -2.34 -0.14
N THR A 154 6.32 -1.45 0.23
CA THR A 154 7.71 -1.49 -0.21
C THR A 154 8.60 -1.71 0.99
N LEU A 155 9.33 -2.84 1.00
CA LEU A 155 10.38 -3.12 1.98
C LEU A 155 11.71 -2.54 1.49
N MET A 156 12.58 -2.18 2.43
CA MET A 156 13.87 -1.56 2.14
C MET A 156 14.94 -2.05 3.09
N ALA A 157 16.16 -2.28 2.57
CA ALA A 157 17.32 -2.67 3.35
C ALA A 157 18.63 -2.14 2.73
N GLU A 158 19.72 -2.10 3.53
CA GLU A 158 21.06 -1.72 3.07
C GLU A 158 21.84 -2.93 2.50
N SER A 159 21.37 -4.17 2.73
CA SER A 159 21.96 -5.40 2.16
C SER A 159 20.90 -6.35 1.59
N ARG A 160 21.39 -7.25 0.74
CA ARG A 160 20.56 -8.29 0.12
C ARG A 160 20.02 -9.28 1.15
N GLU A 161 20.89 -9.72 2.05
CA GLU A 161 20.58 -10.72 3.09
C GLU A 161 19.50 -10.19 4.03
N GLU A 162 19.60 -8.93 4.33
CA GLU A 162 18.68 -8.21 5.19
C GLU A 162 17.29 -8.10 4.54
N LEU A 163 17.23 -7.66 3.28
CA LEU A 163 15.97 -7.60 2.55
C LEU A 163 15.33 -9.00 2.43
N LYS A 164 16.14 -10.04 2.18
CA LYS A 164 15.66 -11.43 2.14
C LYS A 164 15.07 -11.85 3.48
N SER A 165 15.77 -11.56 4.57
CA SER A 165 15.28 -11.87 5.93
C SER A 165 13.96 -11.16 6.24
N LEU A 166 13.81 -9.88 5.89
CA LEU A 166 12.59 -9.13 6.07
C LEU A 166 11.43 -9.73 5.25
N LEU A 167 11.69 -10.05 3.99
CA LEU A 167 10.68 -10.59 3.09
C LEU A 167 10.20 -11.97 3.55
N MET A 168 11.11 -12.85 4.00
CA MET A 168 10.76 -14.15 4.56
C MET A 168 9.88 -14.04 5.80
N LYS A 169 10.21 -13.14 6.72
CA LYS A 169 9.40 -12.90 7.92
C LYS A 169 8.01 -12.38 7.58
N VAL A 170 7.91 -11.42 6.64
CA VAL A 170 6.61 -10.91 6.19
C VAL A 170 5.78 -12.02 5.55
N LYS A 171 6.41 -12.88 4.73
CA LYS A 171 5.74 -14.04 4.13
C LYS A 171 5.18 -14.97 5.21
N GLU A 172 6.03 -15.39 6.15
CA GLU A 172 5.65 -16.31 7.23
C GLU A 172 4.51 -15.75 8.09
N GLU A 173 4.63 -14.51 8.55
CA GLU A 173 3.60 -13.89 9.40
C GLU A 173 2.31 -13.59 8.62
N SER A 174 2.42 -13.27 7.33
CA SER A 174 1.27 -13.11 6.46
C SER A 174 0.51 -14.41 6.28
N GLU A 175 1.21 -15.54 6.08
CA GLU A 175 0.60 -16.86 5.96
C GLU A 175 -0.09 -17.28 7.25
N LYS A 176 0.53 -17.08 8.42
CA LYS A 176 -0.08 -17.29 9.74
C LYS A 176 -1.35 -16.47 9.93
N GLY A 177 -1.31 -15.23 9.42
CA GLY A 177 -2.45 -14.33 9.43
C GLY A 177 -3.50 -14.61 8.36
N GLY A 178 -3.31 -15.58 7.47
CA GLY A 178 -4.25 -15.87 6.36
C GLY A 178 -4.16 -14.88 5.19
N LEU A 179 -3.24 -13.92 5.24
CA LEU A 179 -2.91 -13.05 4.12
C LEU A 179 -1.75 -13.64 3.33
N LYS A 180 -1.99 -14.06 2.09
CA LYS A 180 -0.93 -14.59 1.25
C LYS A 180 -0.26 -13.46 0.46
N LEU A 181 1.07 -13.46 0.44
CA LEU A 181 1.83 -12.62 -0.46
C LEU A 181 1.68 -13.12 -1.91
N ASN A 182 1.54 -12.19 -2.83
CA ASN A 182 1.63 -12.52 -4.25
C ASN A 182 3.11 -12.58 -4.69
N ILE A 183 3.75 -13.72 -4.44
CA ILE A 183 5.19 -13.88 -4.69
C ILE A 183 5.55 -13.61 -6.17
N GLN A 184 4.68 -14.00 -7.10
CA GLN A 184 4.88 -13.77 -8.53
C GLN A 184 4.87 -12.28 -8.92
N LYS A 185 4.25 -11.43 -8.10
CA LYS A 185 4.24 -9.96 -8.29
C LYS A 185 5.30 -9.23 -7.48
N VAL A 186 6.08 -9.94 -6.67
CA VAL A 186 7.19 -9.31 -5.93
C VAL A 186 8.26 -8.88 -6.92
N LYS A 187 8.60 -7.60 -6.89
CA LYS A 187 9.68 -7.02 -7.70
C LYS A 187 10.81 -6.56 -6.81
N ILE A 188 12.00 -6.98 -7.17
CA ILE A 188 13.23 -6.61 -6.44
C ILE A 188 13.99 -5.59 -7.27
N MET A 189 14.30 -4.44 -6.68
CA MET A 189 15.11 -3.39 -7.27
C MET A 189 16.29 -3.08 -6.34
N ALA A 190 17.50 -2.89 -6.90
CA ALA A 190 18.66 -2.50 -6.12
C ALA A 190 19.56 -1.53 -6.84
N SER A 191 20.23 -0.66 -6.09
CA SER A 191 21.24 0.27 -6.60
C SER A 191 22.61 -0.40 -6.83
N GLY A 192 22.80 -1.65 -6.39
CA GLY A 192 24.01 -2.46 -6.61
C GLY A 192 23.79 -3.61 -7.58
N PRO A 193 24.86 -4.33 -7.94
CA PRO A 193 24.74 -5.47 -8.83
C PRO A 193 23.86 -6.56 -8.22
N ILE A 194 22.81 -6.96 -8.95
CA ILE A 194 21.97 -8.09 -8.60
C ILE A 194 22.19 -9.18 -9.62
N THR A 195 22.56 -10.35 -9.13
CA THR A 195 22.56 -11.55 -9.95
C THR A 195 21.20 -12.21 -9.83
N SER A 196 20.78 -13.16 -9.40
CA SER A 196 19.44 -13.72 -9.25
C SER A 196 18.94 -13.63 -7.80
N TRP A 197 17.62 -13.47 -7.62
CA TRP A 197 16.98 -13.56 -6.30
C TRP A 197 16.09 -14.78 -6.24
N GLN A 198 16.30 -15.59 -5.22
CA GLN A 198 15.47 -16.76 -4.93
C GLN A 198 14.97 -16.69 -3.47
N ILE A 199 13.69 -16.95 -3.30
CA ILE A 199 13.05 -17.15 -2.00
C ILE A 199 12.41 -18.51 -2.04
N ASP A 200 12.86 -19.40 -1.14
CA ASP A 200 12.55 -20.83 -1.20
C ASP A 200 12.93 -21.41 -2.58
N VAL A 201 11.96 -21.92 -3.33
CA VAL A 201 12.15 -22.48 -4.68
C VAL A 201 11.81 -21.48 -5.79
N GLU A 202 11.22 -20.33 -5.44
CA GLU A 202 10.72 -19.35 -6.41
C GLU A 202 11.78 -18.27 -6.73
N THR A 203 11.98 -18.01 -8.03
CA THR A 203 12.86 -16.93 -8.50
C THR A 203 12.08 -15.64 -8.58
N MET A 204 12.59 -14.59 -7.91
CA MET A 204 12.00 -13.26 -7.94
C MET A 204 12.43 -12.47 -9.16
N GLU A 205 11.51 -11.68 -9.70
CA GLU A 205 11.82 -10.73 -10.77
C GLU A 205 12.72 -9.62 -10.26
N THR A 206 13.90 -9.47 -10.86
CA THR A 206 14.80 -8.34 -10.61
C THR A 206 14.59 -7.28 -11.68
N VAL A 207 14.32 -6.06 -11.25
CA VAL A 207 13.92 -4.96 -12.15
C VAL A 207 14.79 -3.72 -11.92
N THR A 208 14.91 -2.90 -12.94
CA THR A 208 15.56 -1.57 -12.87
C THR A 208 14.60 -0.49 -12.37
N ASP A 209 13.32 -0.75 -12.48
CA ASP A 209 12.25 0.14 -12.05
C ASP A 209 10.99 -0.65 -11.65
N PHE A 210 10.14 -0.08 -10.83
CA PHE A 210 8.82 -0.61 -10.50
C PHE A 210 7.79 0.51 -10.36
N ILE A 211 6.51 0.15 -10.47
CA ILE A 211 5.41 1.09 -10.23
C ILE A 211 5.02 1.03 -8.76
N PHE A 212 5.05 2.18 -8.09
CA PHE A 212 4.55 2.35 -6.73
C PHE A 212 3.51 3.47 -6.69
N LEU A 213 2.29 3.14 -6.30
CA LEU A 213 1.16 4.07 -6.23
C LEU A 213 0.96 4.87 -7.53
N GLY A 214 1.07 4.18 -8.67
CA GLY A 214 0.92 4.78 -10.00
C GLY A 214 2.10 5.64 -10.47
N SER A 215 3.22 5.66 -9.73
CA SER A 215 4.43 6.36 -10.13
C SER A 215 5.58 5.40 -10.43
N LYS A 216 6.33 5.65 -11.47
CA LYS A 216 7.50 4.87 -11.85
C LYS A 216 8.70 5.25 -10.97
N ILE A 217 9.18 4.31 -10.18
CA ILE A 217 10.36 4.45 -9.32
C ILE A 217 11.54 3.77 -10.00
N THR A 218 12.62 4.49 -10.18
CA THR A 218 13.86 4.02 -10.82
C THR A 218 15.01 3.97 -9.81
N VAL A 219 15.97 3.09 -10.05
CA VAL A 219 17.16 2.91 -9.18
C VAL A 219 17.98 4.18 -9.05
N ASP A 220 18.13 4.92 -10.15
CA ASP A 220 18.89 6.17 -10.21
C ASP A 220 18.14 7.38 -9.63
N GLY A 221 16.85 7.19 -9.30
CA GLY A 221 15.98 8.25 -8.80
C GLY A 221 15.62 9.30 -9.86
N ASP A 222 15.84 9.01 -11.15
CA ASP A 222 15.46 9.95 -12.22
C ASP A 222 13.95 9.95 -12.44
N CYS A 223 13.33 11.08 -12.13
CA CYS A 223 11.90 11.33 -12.32
C CYS A 223 11.56 11.90 -13.70
N SER A 224 12.55 12.18 -14.55
CA SER A 224 12.33 12.91 -15.83
C SER A 224 11.34 12.20 -16.74
N HIS A 225 11.39 10.86 -16.76
CA HIS A 225 10.51 10.04 -17.59
C HIS A 225 9.06 10.06 -17.08
N GLU A 226 8.87 9.99 -15.78
CA GLU A 226 7.57 10.08 -15.11
C GLU A 226 6.93 11.47 -15.34
N ILE A 227 7.71 12.54 -15.14
CA ILE A 227 7.26 13.91 -15.37
C ILE A 227 6.82 14.11 -16.82
N LYS A 228 7.64 13.67 -17.79
CA LYS A 228 7.29 13.74 -19.22
C LYS A 228 6.03 12.95 -19.54
N GLY A 229 5.89 11.74 -19.00
CA GLY A 229 4.71 10.91 -19.19
C GLY A 229 3.44 11.57 -18.66
N ARG A 230 3.48 12.14 -17.46
CA ARG A 230 2.34 12.87 -16.87
C ARG A 230 1.99 14.14 -17.64
N LEU A 231 2.99 14.89 -18.10
CA LEU A 231 2.77 16.07 -18.96
C LEU A 231 2.09 15.69 -20.29
N LEU A 232 2.49 14.57 -20.90
CA LEU A 232 1.85 14.07 -22.13
C LEU A 232 0.40 13.66 -21.89
N LEU A 233 0.13 12.96 -20.77
CA LEU A 233 -1.25 12.62 -20.38
C LEU A 233 -2.11 13.85 -20.13
N GLY A 234 -1.60 14.84 -19.39
CA GLY A 234 -2.28 16.11 -19.16
C GLY A 234 -2.59 16.85 -20.48
N ARG A 235 -1.62 16.91 -21.40
CA ARG A 235 -1.83 17.48 -22.74
C ARG A 235 -2.93 16.75 -23.51
N LYS A 236 -2.90 15.40 -23.52
CA LYS A 236 -3.92 14.59 -24.21
C LYS A 236 -5.31 14.85 -23.65
N VAL A 237 -5.45 14.90 -22.32
CA VAL A 237 -6.73 15.22 -21.66
C VAL A 237 -7.20 16.62 -22.05
N THR A 238 -6.31 17.62 -21.96
CA THR A 238 -6.65 19.03 -22.32
C THR A 238 -7.07 19.13 -23.80
N THR A 239 -6.38 18.42 -24.70
CA THR A 239 -6.75 18.40 -26.13
C THR A 239 -8.13 17.76 -26.36
N ASN A 240 -8.45 16.69 -25.63
CA ASN A 240 -9.79 16.07 -25.72
C ASN A 240 -10.90 17.01 -25.22
N LEU A 241 -10.58 17.94 -24.32
CA LEU A 241 -11.52 18.94 -23.79
C LEU A 241 -11.55 20.25 -24.61
N ASP A 242 -10.74 20.38 -25.65
CA ASP A 242 -10.55 21.62 -26.39
C ASP A 242 -11.88 22.22 -26.87
N ASN A 243 -12.77 21.39 -27.38
CA ASN A 243 -14.11 21.81 -27.82
C ASN A 243 -14.95 22.40 -26.67
N MET A 244 -14.90 21.79 -25.47
CA MET A 244 -15.60 22.29 -24.29
C MET A 244 -14.95 23.56 -23.75
N LEU A 245 -13.63 23.60 -23.72
CA LEU A 245 -12.88 24.76 -23.21
C LEU A 245 -13.02 25.98 -24.13
N LYS A 246 -13.18 25.78 -25.44
CA LYS A 246 -13.40 26.86 -26.43
C LYS A 246 -14.87 27.26 -26.57
N SER A 247 -15.82 26.43 -26.11
CA SER A 247 -17.26 26.77 -26.20
C SER A 247 -17.56 28.09 -25.47
N ARG A 248 -18.37 28.94 -26.10
CA ARG A 248 -18.86 30.17 -25.49
C ARG A 248 -20.06 29.96 -24.55
N ASP A 249 -20.73 28.84 -24.68
CA ASP A 249 -21.92 28.46 -23.89
C ASP A 249 -21.56 27.95 -22.49
N ILE A 250 -20.29 27.61 -22.24
CA ILE A 250 -19.79 27.12 -20.95
C ILE A 250 -19.10 28.28 -20.21
N THR A 251 -19.57 28.54 -18.98
CA THR A 251 -19.02 29.62 -18.15
C THR A 251 -17.59 29.32 -17.70
N LEU A 252 -16.81 30.41 -17.48
CA LEU A 252 -15.43 30.25 -17.01
C LEU A 252 -15.31 29.46 -15.69
N PRO A 253 -16.17 29.68 -14.65
CA PRO A 253 -16.15 28.86 -13.44
C PRO A 253 -16.33 27.37 -13.70
N THR A 254 -17.25 27.00 -14.64
CA THR A 254 -17.49 25.61 -15.02
C THR A 254 -16.26 25.00 -15.71
N LYS A 255 -15.61 25.75 -16.61
CA LYS A 255 -14.35 25.33 -17.26
C LYS A 255 -13.23 25.09 -16.24
N VAL A 256 -13.07 25.99 -15.28
CA VAL A 256 -12.07 25.85 -14.20
C VAL A 256 -12.38 24.63 -13.33
N HIS A 257 -13.66 24.40 -13.00
CA HIS A 257 -14.08 23.21 -12.24
C HIS A 257 -13.78 21.91 -13.00
N LEU A 258 -14.05 21.87 -14.30
CA LEU A 258 -13.77 20.74 -15.17
C LEU A 258 -12.26 20.40 -15.19
N VAL A 259 -11.41 21.41 -15.40
CA VAL A 259 -9.95 21.22 -15.40
C VAL A 259 -9.47 20.71 -14.03
N LYS A 260 -9.92 21.34 -12.93
CA LYS A 260 -9.58 20.89 -11.58
C LYS A 260 -10.02 19.45 -11.28
N ALA A 261 -11.17 19.03 -11.74
CA ALA A 261 -11.66 17.67 -11.55
C ALA A 261 -10.81 16.63 -12.30
N MET A 262 -10.12 17.02 -13.38
CA MET A 262 -9.26 16.13 -14.16
C MET A 262 -7.79 16.14 -13.75
N ASP A 263 -7.31 17.24 -13.15
CA ASP A 263 -5.93 17.32 -12.65
C ASP A 263 -5.70 16.53 -11.35
N PHE A 264 -6.75 16.06 -10.70
CA PHE A 264 -6.69 15.41 -9.38
C PHE A 264 -7.07 13.90 -9.40
N GLN A 265 -7.06 13.26 -10.56
CA GLN A 265 -7.20 11.79 -10.65
C GLN A 265 -5.85 11.08 -10.78
#